data_c2fb672c9fcd6ff6f22842ff12e346e6
#
_entry.id   c2fb672c9fcd6ff6f22842ff12e346e6
#
_cell.length_a   1.000
_cell.length_b   1.000
_cell.length_c   1.000
_cell.angle_alpha   90.00
_cell.angle_beta   90.00
_cell.angle_gamma   90.00
#
_symmetry.space_group_name_H-M   'P 1'
#
loop_
_entity.id
_entity.type
_entity.pdbx_description
1 polymer ?
#
loop_
_entity_poly.entity_id
_entity_poly.type
_entity_poly.pdbx_seq_one_letter_code
_entity_poly.pdbx_strand_id
1 'polypeptide(L)'
;MRIAHISLDEKFIDCAINQFSLLKGVDSVFCVKTENSTLKYIKSPDVKLFQTFDEIVEFINNDHFDYVVLHSFCIPQNKVESLNVPILWNSWGYDIYSDESNILAKPITLSLYKPKTRAAANIKPKTLHDRIVILARKFGIVSKRQKKYDALISKIPYLSVVLPIEFDYIHKKYPHFKFFPFRYIDPSDSIAFTPYTKATTSILLGNSIDPTNNHIDILSILEKRNIQCTVYIPISYPSNQETYKKALKSFAATLKTVKVRFLEDFIPKEEYFKIIDECSVAIFGHIRQQAVGNIFRMLYTGKKILMYKDSVGYNYFKQHNVKIFNIEDDLHQDFFEKPLDIESQKANYTFVLNDENFGTYIKSLQGFFDNITKV
;
A
#
# COMPACT_ATOMS: atom_id res chain seq x y z
N MET A 1 9.94 -26.65 9.20
CA MET A 1 10.50 -25.54 8.42
C MET A 1 10.70 -24.37 9.37
N ARG A 2 11.87 -23.73 9.34
CA ARG A 2 12.19 -22.58 10.20
C ARG A 2 12.40 -21.32 9.36
N ILE A 3 11.71 -20.24 9.70
CA ILE A 3 11.63 -19.02 8.89
C ILE A 3 12.07 -17.82 9.73
N ALA A 4 13.00 -17.02 9.21
CA ALA A 4 13.31 -15.73 9.76
C ALA A 4 12.48 -14.64 9.09
N HIS A 5 11.96 -13.70 9.86
CA HIS A 5 11.26 -12.53 9.36
C HIS A 5 12.09 -11.29 9.62
N ILE A 6 12.33 -10.46 8.62
CA ILE A 6 13.04 -9.18 8.76
C ILE A 6 12.05 -8.03 8.61
N SER A 7 11.99 -7.16 9.62
CA SER A 7 11.14 -5.98 9.61
C SER A 7 11.77 -4.80 10.36
N LEU A 8 11.14 -3.64 10.21
CA LEU A 8 11.24 -2.51 11.14
C LEU A 8 10.07 -2.58 12.13
N ASP A 9 10.05 -1.66 13.11
CA ASP A 9 8.89 -1.49 14.01
C ASP A 9 7.71 -0.89 13.23
N GLU A 10 6.83 -1.77 12.73
CA GLU A 10 5.74 -1.41 11.83
C GLU A 10 4.40 -2.03 12.26
N LYS A 11 3.30 -1.35 11.92
CA LYS A 11 1.93 -1.65 12.40
C LYS A 11 1.39 -3.04 12.05
N PHE A 12 1.92 -3.68 11.01
CA PHE A 12 1.36 -4.93 10.49
C PHE A 12 2.11 -6.18 11.01
N ILE A 13 3.18 -6.01 11.79
CA ILE A 13 4.01 -7.14 12.19
C ILE A 13 3.29 -8.04 13.19
N ASP A 14 2.53 -7.49 14.14
CA ASP A 14 1.70 -8.30 15.04
C ASP A 14 0.68 -9.16 14.27
N CYS A 15 0.12 -8.63 13.20
CA CYS A 15 -0.75 -9.40 12.31
C CYS A 15 0.00 -10.57 11.65
N ALA A 16 1.22 -10.34 11.17
CA ALA A 16 2.06 -11.42 10.61
C ALA A 16 2.41 -12.47 11.68
N ILE A 17 2.81 -12.05 12.88
CA ILE A 17 3.10 -12.97 14.01
C ILE A 17 1.89 -13.88 14.26
N ASN A 18 0.70 -13.29 14.39
CA ASN A 18 -0.54 -14.05 14.61
C ASN A 18 -0.86 -15.01 13.47
N GLN A 19 -0.66 -14.60 12.22
CA GLN A 19 -0.92 -15.44 11.05
C GLN A 19 0.05 -16.62 10.95
N PHE A 20 1.34 -16.37 11.14
CA PHE A 20 2.36 -17.41 11.08
C PHE A 20 2.27 -18.40 12.26
N SER A 21 1.81 -17.97 13.44
CA SER A 21 1.58 -18.86 14.59
C SER A 21 0.49 -19.92 14.34
N LEU A 22 -0.38 -19.70 13.35
CA LEU A 22 -1.44 -20.64 12.96
C LEU A 22 -0.97 -21.72 11.97
N LEU A 23 0.24 -21.58 11.42
CA LEU A 23 0.78 -22.50 10.42
C LEU A 23 1.42 -23.73 11.09
N LYS A 24 1.01 -24.91 10.64
CA LYS A 24 1.53 -26.18 11.17
C LYS A 24 2.90 -26.47 10.56
N GLY A 25 3.85 -26.88 11.39
CA GLY A 25 5.21 -27.26 10.95
C GLY A 25 6.06 -26.06 10.50
N VAL A 26 5.63 -24.84 10.77
CA VAL A 26 6.39 -23.60 10.52
C VAL A 26 6.78 -22.99 11.85
N ASP A 27 8.09 -22.84 12.09
CA ASP A 27 8.67 -22.13 13.22
C ASP A 27 9.17 -20.76 12.74
N SER A 28 8.63 -19.69 13.30
CA SER A 28 8.86 -18.32 12.86
C SER A 28 9.62 -17.50 13.90
N VAL A 29 10.71 -16.84 13.46
CA VAL A 29 11.50 -15.93 14.30
C VAL A 29 11.46 -14.53 13.70
N PHE A 30 10.86 -13.59 14.39
CA PHE A 30 10.73 -12.20 13.96
C PHE A 30 11.93 -11.36 14.41
N CYS A 31 12.76 -10.92 13.46
CA CYS A 31 13.94 -10.08 13.66
C CYS A 31 13.56 -8.63 13.33
N VAL A 32 13.51 -7.78 14.34
CA VAL A 32 13.11 -6.37 14.20
C VAL A 32 14.34 -5.48 14.36
N LYS A 33 14.68 -4.72 13.31
CA LYS A 33 15.71 -3.67 13.39
C LYS A 33 15.13 -2.46 14.07
N THR A 34 15.71 -2.07 15.21
CA THR A 34 15.34 -0.88 15.96
C THR A 34 16.53 -0.31 16.71
N GLU A 35 16.56 1.00 16.89
CA GLU A 35 17.54 1.69 17.76
C GLU A 35 16.95 1.97 19.14
N ASN A 36 15.64 1.72 19.29
CA ASN A 36 14.90 1.96 20.52
C ASN A 36 14.75 0.67 21.33
N SER A 37 14.81 0.76 22.65
CA SER A 37 14.54 -0.34 23.57
C SER A 37 13.04 -0.71 23.64
N THR A 38 12.16 0.22 23.26
CA THR A 38 10.71 0.05 23.24
C THR A 38 10.16 0.22 21.84
N LEU A 39 9.28 -0.70 21.44
CA LEU A 39 8.62 -0.64 20.15
C LEU A 39 7.35 0.23 20.22
N LYS A 40 7.10 1.00 19.17
CA LYS A 40 5.93 1.86 19.06
C LYS A 40 4.70 1.09 18.58
N TYR A 41 4.89 0.26 17.58
CA TYR A 41 3.80 -0.39 16.84
C TYR A 41 3.65 -1.86 17.20
N ILE A 42 4.73 -2.61 17.27
CA ILE A 42 4.71 -4.03 17.62
C ILE A 42 4.46 -4.17 19.12
N LYS A 43 3.47 -4.99 19.49
CA LYS A 43 3.07 -5.26 20.88
C LYS A 43 3.41 -6.68 21.31
N SER A 44 3.58 -7.61 20.37
CA SER A 44 3.98 -8.97 20.68
C SER A 44 5.36 -8.99 21.35
N PRO A 45 5.54 -9.77 22.44
CA PRO A 45 6.84 -10.02 23.03
C PRO A 45 7.71 -10.98 22.21
N ASP A 46 7.11 -11.71 21.25
CA ASP A 46 7.73 -12.79 20.48
C ASP A 46 8.56 -12.26 19.32
N VAL A 47 9.39 -11.23 19.57
CA VAL A 47 10.31 -10.65 18.59
C VAL A 47 11.72 -10.55 19.13
N LYS A 48 12.71 -10.70 18.24
CA LYS A 48 14.12 -10.44 18.56
C LYS A 48 14.51 -9.05 18.05
N LEU A 49 15.06 -8.22 18.95
CA LEU A 49 15.49 -6.86 18.63
C LEU A 49 16.96 -6.84 18.24
N PHE A 50 17.26 -6.11 17.17
CA PHE A 50 18.62 -5.91 16.66
C PHE A 50 18.86 -4.43 16.40
N GLN A 51 20.07 -3.96 16.66
CA GLN A 51 20.42 -2.54 16.40
C GLN A 51 20.80 -2.30 14.93
N THR A 52 21.34 -3.31 14.27
CA THR A 52 21.82 -3.20 12.89
C THR A 52 21.32 -4.34 12.00
N PHE A 53 21.28 -4.12 10.71
CA PHE A 53 21.03 -5.20 9.76
C PHE A 53 22.20 -6.19 9.63
N ASP A 54 23.42 -5.79 10.02
CA ASP A 54 24.55 -6.72 10.06
C ASP A 54 24.32 -7.81 11.09
N GLU A 55 23.92 -7.45 12.30
CA GLU A 55 23.56 -8.39 13.35
C GLU A 55 22.44 -9.35 12.92
N ILE A 56 21.41 -8.85 12.20
CA ILE A 56 20.33 -9.70 11.68
C ILE A 56 20.87 -10.71 10.66
N VAL A 57 21.69 -10.24 9.70
CA VAL A 57 22.27 -11.10 8.66
C VAL A 57 23.20 -12.16 9.29
N GLU A 58 24.02 -11.76 10.24
CA GLU A 58 24.91 -12.67 10.97
C GLU A 58 24.10 -13.72 11.76
N PHE A 59 23.06 -13.29 12.48
CA PHE A 59 22.18 -14.20 13.21
C PHE A 59 21.52 -15.22 12.26
N ILE A 60 20.99 -14.76 11.11
CA ILE A 60 20.30 -15.65 10.16
C ILE A 60 21.29 -16.62 9.49
N ASN A 61 22.50 -16.16 9.13
CA ASN A 61 23.48 -16.98 8.45
C ASN A 61 24.18 -18.01 9.37
N ASN A 62 24.23 -17.72 10.68
CA ASN A 62 24.86 -18.60 11.68
C ASN A 62 23.86 -19.60 12.30
N ASP A 63 22.57 -19.44 12.07
CA ASP A 63 21.52 -20.35 12.55
C ASP A 63 20.86 -21.09 11.37
N HIS A 64 20.11 -22.14 11.64
CA HIS A 64 19.47 -22.98 10.61
C HIS A 64 18.09 -22.43 10.26
N PHE A 65 18.01 -21.56 9.24
CA PHE A 65 16.77 -21.09 8.63
C PHE A 65 16.62 -21.65 7.23
N ASP A 66 15.40 -22.06 6.88
CA ASP A 66 15.07 -22.55 5.54
C ASP A 66 14.75 -21.37 4.58
N TYR A 67 14.14 -20.31 5.11
CA TYR A 67 13.72 -19.12 4.36
C TYR A 67 13.82 -17.84 5.19
N VAL A 68 13.91 -16.71 4.48
CA VAL A 68 13.73 -15.37 5.05
C VAL A 68 12.53 -14.69 4.43
N VAL A 69 11.60 -14.18 5.24
CA VAL A 69 10.53 -13.28 4.81
C VAL A 69 10.98 -11.83 5.02
N LEU A 70 11.06 -11.05 3.95
CA LEU A 70 11.26 -9.60 4.03
C LEU A 70 9.89 -8.92 4.11
N HIS A 71 9.59 -8.28 5.23
CA HIS A 71 8.43 -7.40 5.39
C HIS A 71 8.75 -6.03 4.81
N SER A 72 8.47 -5.84 3.53
CA SER A 72 8.98 -4.81 2.63
C SER A 72 10.47 -4.93 2.31
N PHE A 73 10.94 -4.17 1.30
CA PHE A 73 12.37 -4.08 0.99
C PHE A 73 13.05 -3.05 1.90
N CYS A 74 12.95 -3.26 3.22
CA CYS A 74 13.46 -2.33 4.26
C CYS A 74 14.96 -2.46 4.51
N ILE A 75 15.58 -3.55 4.07
CA ILE A 75 16.99 -3.85 4.28
C ILE A 75 17.86 -3.33 3.11
N PRO A 76 19.08 -2.81 3.34
CA PRO A 76 20.00 -2.39 2.28
C PRO A 76 20.34 -3.51 1.29
N GLN A 77 20.49 -3.17 0.00
CA GLN A 77 20.75 -4.16 -1.07
C GLN A 77 21.96 -5.06 -0.80
N ASN A 78 23.07 -4.50 -0.31
CA ASN A 78 24.26 -5.26 0.01
C ASN A 78 24.03 -6.28 1.15
N LYS A 79 23.10 -6.01 2.07
CA LYS A 79 22.74 -6.92 3.15
C LYS A 79 21.83 -8.05 2.65
N VAL A 80 20.94 -7.76 1.70
CA VAL A 80 20.17 -8.80 1.00
C VAL A 80 21.11 -9.76 0.24
N GLU A 81 22.13 -9.20 -0.42
CA GLU A 81 23.17 -10.00 -1.13
C GLU A 81 23.92 -10.95 -0.19
N SER A 82 24.04 -10.62 1.09
CA SER A 82 24.78 -11.39 2.11
C SER A 82 23.94 -12.47 2.80
N LEU A 83 22.63 -12.54 2.53
CA LEU A 83 21.79 -13.61 3.06
C LEU A 83 22.05 -14.91 2.29
N ASN A 84 22.30 -15.99 3.02
CA ASN A 84 22.62 -17.31 2.47
C ASN A 84 21.39 -18.22 2.28
N VAL A 85 20.18 -17.70 2.58
CA VAL A 85 18.93 -18.44 2.52
C VAL A 85 17.97 -17.81 1.50
N PRO A 86 17.08 -18.61 0.87
CA PRO A 86 16.10 -18.10 -0.07
C PRO A 86 15.16 -17.06 0.55
N ILE A 87 14.81 -16.05 -0.24
CA ILE A 87 14.03 -14.88 0.21
C ILE A 87 12.60 -14.94 -0.31
N LEU A 88 11.66 -14.73 0.58
CA LEU A 88 10.25 -14.48 0.34
C LEU A 88 10.01 -12.96 0.53
N TRP A 89 9.90 -12.21 -0.56
CA TRP A 89 9.70 -10.77 -0.48
C TRP A 89 8.22 -10.43 -0.39
N ASN A 90 7.78 -9.89 0.75
CA ASN A 90 6.45 -9.33 0.91
C ASN A 90 6.51 -7.81 0.66
N SER A 91 6.04 -7.38 -0.50
CA SER A 91 6.09 -5.97 -0.88
C SER A 91 4.97 -5.15 -0.23
N TRP A 92 5.28 -3.90 0.12
CA TRP A 92 4.32 -2.96 0.72
C TRP A 92 3.89 -1.84 -0.24
N GLY A 93 4.19 -1.99 -1.51
CA GLY A 93 3.89 -1.01 -2.54
C GLY A 93 5.00 0.04 -2.69
N TYR A 94 5.38 0.79 -1.66
CA TYR A 94 6.43 1.82 -1.81
C TYR A 94 7.77 1.25 -2.32
N ASP A 95 8.03 -0.01 -2.09
CA ASP A 95 9.24 -0.73 -2.46
C ASP A 95 9.20 -1.32 -3.88
N ILE A 96 8.03 -1.34 -4.52
CA ILE A 96 7.88 -1.82 -5.91
C ILE A 96 7.54 -0.73 -6.92
N TYR A 97 7.13 0.46 -6.47
CA TYR A 97 6.79 1.57 -7.36
C TYR A 97 7.87 2.64 -7.44
N SER A 98 8.12 3.12 -8.63
CA SER A 98 8.93 4.30 -8.87
C SER A 98 8.18 5.31 -9.73
N ASP A 99 8.42 6.61 -9.49
CA ASP A 99 8.10 7.62 -10.48
C ASP A 99 9.02 7.43 -11.69
N GLU A 100 8.51 7.65 -12.90
CA GLU A 100 9.31 7.56 -14.12
C GLU A 100 10.52 8.51 -14.14
N SER A 101 10.48 9.60 -13.36
CA SER A 101 11.64 10.49 -13.17
C SER A 101 12.70 9.87 -12.25
N ASN A 102 12.33 8.92 -11.42
CA ASN A 102 13.25 8.18 -10.59
C ASN A 102 13.72 6.92 -11.33
N ILE A 103 14.88 7.01 -11.95
CA ILE A 103 15.54 5.92 -12.71
C ILE A 103 15.99 4.77 -11.79
N LEU A 104 15.74 4.88 -10.49
CA LEU A 104 15.98 3.80 -9.57
C LEU A 104 15.02 2.64 -9.82
N ALA A 105 15.58 1.58 -9.88
CA ALA A 105 15.24 0.19 -10.06
C ALA A 105 14.09 -0.33 -9.19
N LYS A 106 12.89 0.16 -9.44
CA LYS A 106 11.69 -0.49 -8.91
C LYS A 106 10.98 -1.26 -10.02
N PRO A 107 10.39 -2.42 -9.74
CA PRO A 107 9.78 -3.28 -10.75
C PRO A 107 8.69 -2.59 -11.58
N ILE A 108 7.87 -1.74 -10.96
CA ILE A 108 6.81 -1.01 -11.65
C ILE A 108 7.15 0.48 -11.70
N THR A 109 7.17 1.04 -12.91
CA THR A 109 7.39 2.47 -13.15
C THR A 109 6.09 3.12 -13.60
N LEU A 110 5.58 4.06 -12.79
CA LEU A 110 4.35 4.81 -13.03
C LEU A 110 4.57 6.30 -12.78
N SER A 111 3.73 7.14 -13.39
CA SER A 111 3.66 8.56 -13.05
C SER A 111 2.81 8.75 -11.79
N LEU A 112 3.45 8.74 -10.63
CA LEU A 112 2.76 8.70 -9.33
C LEU A 112 2.10 10.02 -8.94
N TYR A 113 2.54 11.14 -9.51
CA TYR A 113 2.14 12.48 -9.09
C TYR A 113 1.43 13.22 -10.22
N LYS A 114 0.25 13.74 -9.93
CA LYS A 114 -0.46 14.67 -10.80
C LYS A 114 0.21 16.08 -10.72
N PRO A 115 0.00 16.97 -11.72
CA PRO A 115 0.84 18.16 -11.92
C PRO A 115 0.93 19.13 -10.73
N LYS A 116 -0.20 19.44 -10.07
CA LYS A 116 -0.22 20.42 -8.97
C LYS A 116 0.45 19.87 -7.72
N THR A 117 0.18 18.61 -7.38
CA THR A 117 0.85 17.92 -6.28
C THR A 117 2.34 17.79 -6.53
N ARG A 118 2.76 17.46 -7.76
CA ARG A 118 4.18 17.40 -8.14
C ARG A 118 4.88 18.73 -7.88
N ALA A 119 4.27 19.84 -8.30
CA ALA A 119 4.82 21.18 -8.08
C ALA A 119 4.91 21.52 -6.57
N ALA A 120 3.85 21.28 -5.82
CA ALA A 120 3.78 21.58 -4.39
C ALA A 120 4.74 20.73 -3.53
N ALA A 121 4.99 19.50 -3.93
CA ALA A 121 5.95 18.62 -3.28
C ALA A 121 7.39 18.83 -3.75
N ASN A 122 7.66 19.84 -4.59
CA ASN A 122 8.99 20.13 -5.18
C ASN A 122 9.60 18.92 -5.90
N ILE A 123 8.77 18.05 -6.46
CA ILE A 123 9.23 16.88 -7.20
C ILE A 123 9.65 17.33 -8.60
N LYS A 124 10.93 17.23 -8.88
CA LYS A 124 11.51 17.68 -10.14
C LYS A 124 10.81 17.04 -11.33
N PRO A 125 10.46 17.83 -12.37
CA PRO A 125 9.94 17.26 -13.61
C PRO A 125 11.05 16.44 -14.30
N LYS A 126 10.63 15.49 -15.16
CA LYS A 126 11.57 14.72 -15.98
C LYS A 126 12.47 15.65 -16.79
N THR A 127 13.76 15.54 -16.58
CA THR A 127 14.77 16.24 -17.38
C THR A 127 14.87 15.63 -18.77
N LEU A 128 15.52 16.32 -19.70
CA LEU A 128 15.85 15.74 -21.00
C LEU A 128 16.69 14.46 -20.84
N HIS A 129 17.61 14.45 -19.88
CA HIS A 129 18.40 13.27 -19.52
C HIS A 129 17.51 12.09 -19.10
N ASP A 130 16.54 12.33 -18.20
CA ASP A 130 15.61 11.28 -17.77
C ASP A 130 14.81 10.69 -18.95
N ARG A 131 14.38 11.54 -19.88
CA ARG A 131 13.65 11.09 -21.10
C ARG A 131 14.54 10.23 -21.98
N ILE A 132 15.81 10.63 -22.18
CA ILE A 132 16.80 9.85 -22.92
C ILE A 132 17.03 8.49 -22.25
N VAL A 133 17.20 8.47 -20.92
CA VAL A 133 17.39 7.22 -20.18
C VAL A 133 16.17 6.31 -20.27
N ILE A 134 14.94 6.85 -20.16
CA ILE A 134 13.71 6.08 -20.34
C ILE A 134 13.64 5.49 -21.75
N LEU A 135 14.00 6.27 -22.75
CA LEU A 135 14.05 5.80 -24.15
C LEU A 135 15.11 4.71 -24.33
N ALA A 136 16.32 4.93 -23.83
CA ALA A 136 17.43 3.96 -23.90
C ALA A 136 17.04 2.61 -23.27
N ARG A 137 16.30 2.63 -22.14
CA ARG A 137 15.77 1.41 -21.51
C ARG A 137 14.83 0.61 -22.41
N LYS A 138 14.00 1.28 -23.24
CA LYS A 138 13.14 0.58 -24.21
C LYS A 138 13.95 -0.21 -25.24
N PHE A 139 15.19 0.19 -25.48
CA PHE A 139 16.14 -0.50 -26.35
C PHE A 139 17.14 -1.40 -25.59
N GLY A 140 16.82 -1.74 -24.32
CA GLY A 140 17.65 -2.64 -23.52
C GLY A 140 18.93 -2.00 -22.94
N ILE A 141 19.14 -0.68 -23.14
CA ILE A 141 20.29 0.03 -22.58
C ILE A 141 19.98 0.43 -21.13
N VAL A 142 20.61 -0.24 -20.17
CA VAL A 142 20.40 0.00 -18.74
C VAL A 142 21.70 0.39 -18.03
N SER A 143 21.60 1.22 -16.98
CA SER A 143 22.75 1.65 -16.19
C SER A 143 23.38 0.49 -15.41
N LYS A 144 24.66 0.62 -15.03
CA LYS A 144 25.33 -0.35 -14.14
C LYS A 144 24.54 -0.59 -12.84
N ARG A 145 23.99 0.48 -12.27
CA ARG A 145 23.16 0.42 -11.05
C ARG A 145 21.89 -0.41 -11.27
N GLN A 146 21.23 -0.21 -12.42
CA GLN A 146 20.05 -1.02 -12.78
C GLN A 146 20.41 -2.50 -12.94
N LYS A 147 21.52 -2.79 -13.65
CA LYS A 147 21.99 -4.17 -13.82
C LYS A 147 22.27 -4.85 -12.47
N LYS A 148 22.91 -4.12 -11.54
CA LYS A 148 23.17 -4.65 -10.19
C LYS A 148 21.87 -4.95 -9.45
N TYR A 149 20.88 -4.05 -9.52
CA TYR A 149 19.58 -4.26 -8.91
C TYR A 149 18.82 -5.43 -9.56
N ASP A 150 18.80 -5.51 -10.89
CA ASP A 150 18.13 -6.61 -11.61
C ASP A 150 18.78 -7.95 -11.26
N ALA A 151 20.11 -8.00 -11.10
CA ALA A 151 20.83 -9.19 -10.66
C ALA A 151 20.47 -9.58 -9.21
N LEU A 152 20.26 -8.60 -8.32
CA LEU A 152 19.81 -8.86 -6.96
C LEU A 152 18.39 -9.42 -6.96
N ILE A 153 17.47 -8.75 -7.67
CA ILE A 153 16.08 -9.17 -7.75
C ILE A 153 15.93 -10.56 -8.35
N SER A 154 16.79 -10.94 -9.33
CA SER A 154 16.77 -12.27 -9.92
C SER A 154 17.14 -13.41 -8.94
N LYS A 155 17.74 -13.08 -7.80
CA LYS A 155 18.05 -14.05 -6.73
C LYS A 155 16.88 -14.27 -5.75
N ILE A 156 15.84 -13.42 -5.80
CA ILE A 156 14.67 -13.54 -4.94
C ILE A 156 13.61 -14.38 -5.65
N PRO A 157 13.35 -15.61 -5.22
CA PRO A 157 12.46 -16.52 -5.97
C PRO A 157 10.98 -16.23 -5.76
N TYR A 158 10.59 -15.63 -4.64
CA TYR A 158 9.18 -15.49 -4.27
C TYR A 158 8.82 -14.03 -3.96
N LEU A 159 7.66 -13.61 -4.46
CA LEU A 159 7.13 -12.26 -4.26
C LEU A 159 5.66 -12.32 -3.85
N SER A 160 5.34 -11.63 -2.76
CA SER A 160 3.98 -11.26 -2.38
C SER A 160 3.71 -9.81 -2.73
N VAL A 161 2.48 -9.51 -3.12
CA VAL A 161 1.98 -8.17 -3.43
C VAL A 161 0.64 -7.93 -2.74
N VAL A 162 0.29 -6.67 -2.55
CA VAL A 162 -0.97 -6.34 -1.87
C VAL A 162 -2.18 -6.61 -2.75
N LEU A 163 -2.13 -6.20 -4.03
CA LEU A 163 -3.16 -6.50 -5.02
C LEU A 163 -2.62 -7.47 -6.07
N PRO A 164 -3.27 -8.61 -6.36
CA PRO A 164 -2.77 -9.63 -7.29
C PRO A 164 -2.37 -9.10 -8.67
N ILE A 165 -3.04 -8.09 -9.20
CA ILE A 165 -2.70 -7.45 -10.49
C ILE A 165 -1.27 -6.88 -10.52
N GLU A 166 -0.70 -6.52 -9.38
CA GLU A 166 0.68 -6.03 -9.28
C GLU A 166 1.68 -7.13 -9.58
N PHE A 167 1.36 -8.36 -9.19
CA PHE A 167 2.20 -9.52 -9.52
C PHE A 167 2.32 -9.70 -11.03
N ASP A 168 1.23 -9.56 -11.78
CA ASP A 168 1.23 -9.67 -13.24
C ASP A 168 2.11 -8.60 -13.89
N TYR A 169 2.09 -7.36 -13.36
CA TYR A 169 2.96 -6.29 -13.86
C TYR A 169 4.44 -6.57 -13.61
N ILE A 170 4.77 -7.12 -12.43
CA ILE A 170 6.14 -7.43 -12.06
C ILE A 170 6.63 -8.67 -12.80
N HIS A 171 5.80 -9.71 -12.90
CA HIS A 171 6.13 -10.98 -13.55
C HIS A 171 6.45 -10.81 -15.05
N LYS A 172 5.81 -9.85 -15.73
CA LYS A 172 6.17 -9.49 -17.12
C LYS A 172 7.63 -9.04 -17.26
N LYS A 173 8.19 -8.38 -16.25
CA LYS A 173 9.56 -7.88 -16.25
C LYS A 173 10.53 -8.89 -15.62
N TYR A 174 10.08 -9.60 -14.61
CA TYR A 174 10.85 -10.55 -13.82
C TYR A 174 10.12 -11.91 -13.76
N PRO A 175 10.14 -12.70 -14.84
CA PRO A 175 9.34 -13.93 -14.95
C PRO A 175 9.79 -15.07 -14.05
N HIS A 176 10.93 -14.94 -13.35
CA HIS A 176 11.42 -15.92 -12.38
C HIS A 176 10.64 -15.91 -11.07
N PHE A 177 9.93 -14.81 -10.74
CA PHE A 177 9.15 -14.75 -9.51
C PHE A 177 8.05 -15.79 -9.48
N LYS A 178 7.96 -16.50 -8.37
CA LYS A 178 6.81 -17.31 -7.98
C LYS A 178 5.95 -16.51 -7.01
N PHE A 179 4.64 -16.68 -7.08
CA PHE A 179 3.73 -15.96 -6.19
C PHE A 179 3.80 -16.52 -4.77
N PHE A 180 3.99 -15.62 -3.80
CA PHE A 180 3.92 -15.90 -2.37
C PHE A 180 2.59 -15.38 -1.84
N PRO A 181 1.63 -16.25 -1.42
CA PRO A 181 0.27 -15.83 -1.08
C PRO A 181 0.17 -15.24 0.33
N PHE A 182 1.07 -14.32 0.69
CA PHE A 182 1.05 -13.67 1.99
C PHE A 182 0.46 -12.26 1.89
N ARG A 183 -0.48 -11.94 2.77
CA ARG A 183 -1.07 -10.61 2.97
C ARG A 183 -1.37 -10.42 4.45
N TYR A 184 -1.43 -9.16 4.90
CA TYR A 184 -1.86 -8.84 6.26
C TYR A 184 -3.39 -8.77 6.30
N ILE A 185 -4.05 -9.84 6.73
CA ILE A 185 -5.50 -9.93 6.91
C ILE A 185 -5.79 -10.03 8.40
N ASP A 186 -6.50 -9.05 8.93
CA ASP A 186 -6.97 -9.04 10.32
C ASP A 186 -8.44 -9.46 10.32
N PRO A 187 -8.78 -10.65 10.87
CA PRO A 187 -10.17 -11.12 10.88
C PRO A 187 -11.11 -10.21 11.68
N SER A 188 -10.58 -9.36 12.58
CA SER A 188 -11.36 -8.38 13.33
C SER A 188 -11.87 -7.21 12.48
N ASP A 189 -11.35 -7.02 11.27
CA ASP A 189 -11.80 -5.98 10.33
C ASP A 189 -13.11 -6.37 9.59
N SER A 190 -13.49 -7.63 9.62
CA SER A 190 -14.73 -8.11 9.03
C SER A 190 -15.94 -7.62 9.84
N ILE A 191 -16.90 -7.01 9.15
CA ILE A 191 -18.14 -6.49 9.74
C ILE A 191 -19.36 -7.06 9.01
N ALA A 192 -20.48 -7.16 9.71
CA ALA A 192 -21.74 -7.57 9.10
C ALA A 192 -22.26 -6.50 8.11
N PHE A 193 -22.86 -6.95 7.01
CA PHE A 193 -23.46 -6.03 6.04
C PHE A 193 -24.59 -5.21 6.68
N THR A 194 -24.49 -3.90 6.56
CA THR A 194 -25.54 -2.95 6.92
C THR A 194 -25.69 -1.96 5.77
N PRO A 195 -26.90 -1.83 5.19
CA PRO A 195 -27.10 -0.87 4.10
C PRO A 195 -26.78 0.56 4.51
N TYR A 196 -25.99 1.25 3.71
CA TYR A 196 -25.72 2.66 3.88
C TYR A 196 -26.76 3.49 3.10
N THR A 197 -27.57 4.26 3.81
CA THR A 197 -28.68 5.00 3.22
C THR A 197 -28.53 6.51 3.28
N LYS A 198 -27.44 7.00 3.90
CA LYS A 198 -27.22 8.44 4.06
C LYS A 198 -26.59 9.04 2.82
N ALA A 199 -27.00 10.24 2.46
CA ALA A 199 -26.34 11.11 1.48
C ALA A 199 -25.72 12.28 2.23
N THR A 200 -24.41 12.40 2.23
CA THR A 200 -23.69 13.52 2.85
C THR A 200 -22.63 14.04 1.88
N THR A 201 -22.24 15.29 2.06
CA THR A 201 -21.13 15.90 1.30
C THR A 201 -19.80 15.76 2.04
N SER A 202 -19.69 14.78 2.97
CA SER A 202 -18.46 14.47 3.67
C SER A 202 -17.61 13.47 2.89
N ILE A 203 -16.36 13.82 2.67
CA ILE A 203 -15.40 13.08 1.84
C ILE A 203 -14.19 12.68 2.68
N LEU A 204 -13.77 11.42 2.61
CA LEU A 204 -12.43 11.02 2.98
C LEU A 204 -11.51 11.21 1.78
N LEU A 205 -10.42 11.97 1.92
CA LEU A 205 -9.42 12.17 0.85
C LEU A 205 -8.07 11.56 1.24
N GLY A 206 -7.69 10.51 0.55
CA GLY A 206 -6.44 9.79 0.77
C GLY A 206 -6.40 9.04 2.11
N ASN A 207 -5.20 8.69 2.55
CA ASN A 207 -4.97 7.93 3.79
C ASN A 207 -3.78 8.44 4.62
N SER A 208 -3.02 9.39 4.10
CA SER A 208 -1.79 9.91 4.73
C SER A 208 -1.33 11.19 4.04
N ILE A 209 -0.34 11.90 4.62
CA ILE A 209 0.25 13.11 4.00
C ILE A 209 1.13 12.80 2.78
N ASP A 210 1.39 11.54 2.45
CA ASP A 210 2.23 11.17 1.31
C ASP A 210 1.71 11.84 0.02
N PRO A 211 2.56 12.57 -0.73
CA PRO A 211 2.15 13.28 -1.95
C PRO A 211 1.55 12.36 -3.04
N THR A 212 1.82 11.06 -3.01
CA THR A 212 1.19 10.11 -3.94
C THR A 212 -0.33 10.05 -3.83
N ASN A 213 -0.93 10.58 -2.76
CA ASN A 213 -2.39 10.76 -2.64
C ASN A 213 -2.95 11.86 -3.55
N ASN A 214 -2.10 12.70 -4.16
CA ASN A 214 -2.50 13.76 -5.10
C ASN A 214 -3.56 14.73 -4.56
N HIS A 215 -3.49 15.06 -3.26
CA HIS A 215 -4.50 15.88 -2.55
C HIS A 215 -4.78 17.20 -3.24
N ILE A 216 -3.74 17.96 -3.64
CA ILE A 216 -3.89 19.31 -4.20
C ILE A 216 -4.60 19.26 -5.56
N ASP A 217 -4.31 18.24 -6.38
CA ASP A 217 -5.01 18.06 -7.65
C ASP A 217 -6.49 17.77 -7.43
N ILE A 218 -6.83 16.91 -6.48
CA ILE A 218 -8.22 16.55 -6.16
C ILE A 218 -8.98 17.75 -5.55
N LEU A 219 -8.41 18.42 -4.56
CA LEU A 219 -8.99 19.63 -3.98
C LEU A 219 -9.23 20.70 -5.06
N SER A 220 -8.30 20.83 -6.00
CA SER A 220 -8.46 21.74 -7.13
C SER A 220 -9.60 21.34 -8.08
N ILE A 221 -9.85 20.04 -8.28
CA ILE A 221 -10.99 19.57 -9.08
C ILE A 221 -12.31 19.89 -8.34
N LEU A 222 -12.39 19.60 -7.05
CA LEU A 222 -13.55 19.90 -6.23
C LEU A 222 -13.92 21.40 -6.26
N GLU A 223 -12.94 22.26 -6.02
CA GLU A 223 -13.12 23.72 -6.06
C GLU A 223 -13.52 24.21 -7.45
N LYS A 224 -12.82 23.77 -8.52
CA LYS A 224 -13.15 24.17 -9.90
C LYS A 224 -14.56 23.76 -10.32
N ARG A 225 -15.07 22.65 -9.79
CA ARG A 225 -16.43 22.16 -10.06
C ARG A 225 -17.47 22.72 -9.08
N ASN A 226 -17.10 23.68 -8.22
CA ASN A 226 -17.95 24.31 -7.20
C ASN A 226 -18.66 23.30 -6.28
N ILE A 227 -18.01 22.18 -5.94
CA ILE A 227 -18.60 21.16 -5.09
C ILE A 227 -18.57 21.61 -3.63
N GLN A 228 -19.76 21.78 -3.05
CA GLN A 228 -19.93 22.16 -1.64
C GLN A 228 -19.74 20.92 -0.75
N CYS A 229 -18.59 20.79 -0.11
CA CYS A 229 -18.28 19.58 0.68
C CYS A 229 -17.33 19.84 1.86
N THR A 230 -17.34 18.90 2.81
CA THR A 230 -16.32 18.80 3.86
C THR A 230 -15.38 17.64 3.54
N VAL A 231 -14.08 17.91 3.49
CA VAL A 231 -13.04 16.92 3.15
C VAL A 231 -12.18 16.65 4.37
N TYR A 232 -12.16 15.40 4.82
CA TYR A 232 -11.29 14.89 5.87
C TYR A 232 -10.00 14.34 5.26
N ILE A 233 -8.84 14.84 5.69
CA ILE A 233 -7.55 14.45 5.16
C ILE A 233 -6.65 13.96 6.28
N PRO A 234 -6.35 12.66 6.36
CA PRO A 234 -5.35 12.13 7.29
C PRO A 234 -3.95 12.64 6.92
N ILE A 235 -3.25 13.30 7.86
CA ILE A 235 -1.91 13.85 7.64
C ILE A 235 -0.92 13.56 8.78
N SER A 236 -1.26 12.62 9.66
CA SER A 236 -0.42 12.23 10.81
C SER A 236 0.81 11.39 10.42
N TYR A 237 0.87 10.86 9.19
CA TYR A 237 1.92 9.94 8.72
C TYR A 237 2.13 10.09 7.20
N PRO A 238 3.37 9.93 6.68
CA PRO A 238 4.64 9.89 7.39
C PRO A 238 5.13 11.27 7.87
N SER A 239 6.01 11.31 8.86
CA SER A 239 6.47 12.55 9.52
C SER A 239 7.45 13.40 8.68
N ASN A 240 8.01 12.86 7.61
CA ASN A 240 9.06 13.51 6.81
C ASN A 240 8.54 14.34 5.62
N GLN A 241 7.27 14.79 5.64
CA GLN A 241 6.61 15.48 4.53
C GLN A 241 6.26 16.96 4.85
N GLU A 242 7.04 17.63 5.67
CA GLU A 242 6.71 18.98 6.18
C GLU A 242 6.55 20.03 5.07
N THR A 243 7.38 19.98 4.03
CA THR A 243 7.26 20.92 2.89
C THR A 243 5.92 20.76 2.18
N TYR A 244 5.54 19.52 1.88
CA TYR A 244 4.27 19.23 1.23
C TYR A 244 3.08 19.52 2.15
N LYS A 245 3.18 19.21 3.44
CA LYS A 245 2.16 19.51 4.46
C LYS A 245 1.86 21.01 4.53
N LYS A 246 2.90 21.85 4.54
CA LYS A 246 2.75 23.31 4.49
C LYS A 246 2.06 23.78 3.20
N ALA A 247 2.50 23.28 2.05
CA ALA A 247 1.92 23.63 0.77
C ALA A 247 0.44 23.20 0.68
N LEU A 248 0.09 22.00 1.14
CA LEU A 248 -1.28 21.50 1.17
C LEU A 248 -2.18 22.37 2.07
N LYS A 249 -1.73 22.70 3.28
CA LYS A 249 -2.48 23.58 4.20
C LYS A 249 -2.67 24.99 3.61
N SER A 250 -1.64 25.57 3.03
CA SER A 250 -1.72 26.87 2.35
C SER A 250 -2.70 26.85 1.18
N PHE A 251 -2.68 25.77 0.37
CA PHE A 251 -3.63 25.63 -0.72
C PHE A 251 -5.07 25.46 -0.21
N ALA A 252 -5.28 24.62 0.82
CA ALA A 252 -6.59 24.41 1.42
C ALA A 252 -7.22 25.69 1.96
N ALA A 253 -6.41 26.63 2.50
CA ALA A 253 -6.87 27.92 2.99
C ALA A 253 -7.38 28.86 1.89
N THR A 254 -7.09 28.60 0.60
CA THR A 254 -7.57 29.40 -0.53
C THR A 254 -8.93 28.94 -1.08
N LEU A 255 -9.41 27.77 -0.65
CA LEU A 255 -10.64 27.16 -1.16
C LEU A 255 -11.88 27.91 -0.60
N LYS A 256 -12.91 28.05 -1.43
CA LYS A 256 -14.15 28.75 -1.10
C LYS A 256 -15.33 27.80 -0.91
N THR A 257 -15.37 26.73 -1.70
CA THR A 257 -16.47 25.75 -1.71
C THR A 257 -16.16 24.51 -0.89
N VAL A 258 -14.87 24.21 -0.68
CA VAL A 258 -14.39 23.00 0.00
C VAL A 258 -13.90 23.35 1.40
N LYS A 259 -14.54 22.78 2.42
CA LYS A 259 -14.08 22.87 3.80
C LYS A 259 -13.16 21.72 4.14
N VAL A 260 -11.87 21.98 4.40
CA VAL A 260 -10.89 20.94 4.74
C VAL A 260 -10.75 20.76 6.25
N ARG A 261 -10.76 19.51 6.69
CA ARG A 261 -10.45 19.09 8.07
C ARG A 261 -9.25 18.15 8.05
N PHE A 262 -8.13 18.60 8.59
CA PHE A 262 -6.92 17.80 8.69
C PHE A 262 -6.96 16.93 9.95
N LEU A 263 -6.69 15.62 9.79
CA LEU A 263 -6.47 14.69 10.89
C LEU A 263 -4.95 14.62 11.13
N GLU A 264 -4.48 15.49 12.05
CA GLU A 264 -3.04 15.75 12.24
C GLU A 264 -2.37 14.77 13.21
N ASP A 265 -3.12 14.34 14.22
CA ASP A 265 -2.62 13.46 15.24
C ASP A 265 -2.88 11.99 14.89
N PHE A 266 -2.13 11.10 15.53
CA PHE A 266 -2.42 9.69 15.47
C PHE A 266 -3.74 9.41 16.20
N ILE A 267 -4.71 8.87 15.48
CA ILE A 267 -6.03 8.52 15.99
C ILE A 267 -6.11 6.99 16.12
N PRO A 268 -6.54 6.42 17.25
CA PRO A 268 -6.80 4.99 17.40
C PRO A 268 -7.75 4.46 16.32
N LYS A 269 -7.61 3.19 15.93
CA LYS A 269 -8.32 2.57 14.80
C LYS A 269 -9.84 2.75 14.89
N GLU A 270 -10.42 2.50 16.07
CA GLU A 270 -11.88 2.62 16.29
C GLU A 270 -12.39 4.06 16.15
N GLU A 271 -11.63 5.03 16.64
CA GLU A 271 -11.99 6.45 16.52
C GLU A 271 -11.83 6.94 15.08
N TYR A 272 -10.76 6.49 14.40
CA TYR A 272 -10.56 6.78 12.99
C TYR A 272 -11.71 6.22 12.14
N PHE A 273 -12.15 4.99 12.42
CA PHE A 273 -13.29 4.38 11.73
C PHE A 273 -14.60 5.16 11.96
N LYS A 274 -14.85 5.72 13.13
CA LYS A 274 -16.01 6.60 13.35
C LYS A 274 -16.00 7.81 12.41
N ILE A 275 -14.82 8.45 12.24
CA ILE A 275 -14.68 9.61 11.34
C ILE A 275 -14.94 9.22 9.89
N ILE A 276 -14.34 8.12 9.41
CA ILE A 276 -14.51 7.70 8.02
C ILE A 276 -15.90 7.12 7.75
N ASP A 277 -16.56 6.57 8.76
CA ASP A 277 -17.94 6.08 8.62
C ASP A 277 -18.96 7.23 8.47
N GLU A 278 -18.64 8.45 8.88
CA GLU A 278 -19.42 9.65 8.59
C GLU A 278 -19.27 10.13 7.14
N CYS A 279 -18.21 9.72 6.44
CA CYS A 279 -18.01 10.07 5.05
C CYS A 279 -18.85 9.16 4.14
N SER A 280 -19.64 9.75 3.24
CA SER A 280 -20.40 8.98 2.24
C SER A 280 -19.57 8.61 1.02
N VAL A 281 -18.46 9.30 0.82
CA VAL A 281 -17.57 9.17 -0.32
C VAL A 281 -16.13 9.12 0.14
N ALA A 282 -15.32 8.26 -0.49
CA ALA A 282 -13.87 8.34 -0.38
C ALA A 282 -13.25 8.63 -1.75
N ILE A 283 -12.23 9.48 -1.77
CA ILE A 283 -11.43 9.78 -2.96
C ILE A 283 -9.99 9.33 -2.71
N PHE A 284 -9.56 8.34 -3.47
CA PHE A 284 -8.20 7.82 -3.41
C PHE A 284 -7.45 8.22 -4.68
N GLY A 285 -6.69 9.33 -4.60
CA GLY A 285 -5.99 9.93 -5.72
C GLY A 285 -4.65 9.30 -6.07
N HIS A 286 -4.27 8.22 -5.43
CA HIS A 286 -3.01 7.54 -5.71
C HIS A 286 -3.08 6.71 -6.99
N ILE A 287 -1.99 6.73 -7.75
CA ILE A 287 -1.84 5.95 -8.99
C ILE A 287 -1.34 4.53 -8.68
N ARG A 288 -0.39 4.42 -7.75
CA ARG A 288 0.09 3.13 -7.24
C ARG A 288 -0.92 2.49 -6.29
N GLN A 289 -0.74 1.22 -5.97
CA GLN A 289 -1.47 0.60 -4.87
C GLN A 289 -1.14 1.30 -3.54
N GLN A 290 -2.19 1.66 -2.80
CA GLN A 290 -2.12 2.30 -1.48
C GLN A 290 -3.48 2.23 -0.81
N ALA A 291 -3.53 2.33 0.54
CA ALA A 291 -4.75 2.48 1.33
C ALA A 291 -5.77 1.34 1.23
N VAL A 292 -5.37 0.11 0.91
CA VAL A 292 -6.30 -1.01 0.68
C VAL A 292 -7.22 -1.26 1.88
N GLY A 293 -6.72 -1.19 3.12
CA GLY A 293 -7.56 -1.30 4.31
C GLY A 293 -8.66 -0.23 4.40
N ASN A 294 -8.35 1.05 4.07
CA ASN A 294 -9.38 2.10 4.01
C ASN A 294 -10.37 1.86 2.87
N ILE A 295 -9.88 1.40 1.72
CA ILE A 295 -10.74 1.08 0.57
C ILE A 295 -11.71 -0.05 0.96
N PHE A 296 -11.21 -1.13 1.55
CA PHE A 296 -12.05 -2.25 2.00
C PHE A 296 -13.05 -1.83 3.06
N ARG A 297 -12.64 -1.00 4.04
CA ARG A 297 -13.59 -0.43 5.01
C ARG A 297 -14.73 0.33 4.33
N MET A 298 -14.43 1.17 3.35
CA MET A 298 -15.44 1.92 2.60
C MET A 298 -16.35 1.01 1.78
N LEU A 299 -15.83 -0.05 1.17
CA LEU A 299 -16.62 -1.05 0.45
C LEU A 299 -17.52 -1.87 1.39
N TYR A 300 -17.00 -2.32 2.53
CA TYR A 300 -17.78 -3.00 3.57
C TYR A 300 -18.96 -2.17 4.07
N THR A 301 -18.76 -0.86 4.20
CA THR A 301 -19.77 0.07 4.71
C THR A 301 -20.63 0.69 3.63
N GLY A 302 -20.60 0.17 2.40
CA GLY A 302 -21.49 0.58 1.30
C GLY A 302 -21.26 1.98 0.75
N LYS A 303 -20.06 2.54 0.94
CA LYS A 303 -19.70 3.90 0.51
C LYS A 303 -19.29 3.95 -0.95
N LYS A 304 -19.37 5.15 -1.55
CA LYS A 304 -18.84 5.39 -2.89
C LYS A 304 -17.34 5.65 -2.86
N ILE A 305 -16.63 5.09 -3.83
CA ILE A 305 -15.18 5.29 -3.98
C ILE A 305 -14.88 5.86 -5.35
N LEU A 306 -14.07 6.93 -5.38
CA LEU A 306 -13.53 7.50 -6.61
C LEU A 306 -12.01 7.30 -6.66
N MET A 307 -11.53 6.92 -7.83
CA MET A 307 -10.11 6.75 -8.13
C MET A 307 -9.80 7.30 -9.52
N TYR A 308 -8.53 7.57 -9.82
CA TYR A 308 -8.11 7.83 -11.17
C TYR A 308 -8.15 6.55 -12.03
N LYS A 309 -8.59 6.65 -13.29
CA LYS A 309 -8.67 5.55 -14.26
C LYS A 309 -7.32 4.84 -14.48
N ASP A 310 -6.24 5.59 -14.42
CA ASP A 310 -4.88 5.10 -14.61
C ASP A 310 -4.26 4.50 -13.34
N SER A 311 -5.02 4.44 -12.23
CA SER A 311 -4.55 3.84 -10.99
C SER A 311 -4.64 2.31 -11.02
N VAL A 312 -3.69 1.69 -10.33
CA VAL A 312 -3.65 0.22 -10.16
C VAL A 312 -4.90 -0.29 -9.45
N GLY A 313 -5.33 0.43 -8.38
CA GLY A 313 -6.55 0.10 -7.64
C GLY A 313 -7.81 0.16 -8.51
N TYR A 314 -7.99 1.21 -9.32
CA TYR A 314 -9.13 1.31 -10.22
C TYR A 314 -9.22 0.11 -11.15
N ASN A 315 -8.10 -0.24 -11.80
CA ASN A 315 -8.05 -1.36 -12.74
C ASN A 315 -8.36 -2.69 -12.05
N TYR A 316 -7.77 -2.93 -10.87
CA TYR A 316 -8.03 -4.12 -10.08
C TYR A 316 -9.51 -4.28 -9.72
N PHE A 317 -10.11 -3.25 -9.11
CA PHE A 317 -11.51 -3.32 -8.68
C PHE A 317 -12.49 -3.42 -9.86
N LYS A 318 -12.21 -2.75 -10.97
CA LYS A 318 -13.05 -2.88 -12.19
C LYS A 318 -13.00 -4.27 -12.79
N GLN A 319 -11.84 -4.94 -12.81
CA GLN A 319 -11.71 -6.33 -13.27
C GLN A 319 -12.53 -7.31 -12.42
N HIS A 320 -12.77 -6.98 -11.14
CA HIS A 320 -13.56 -7.78 -10.20
C HIS A 320 -15.02 -7.31 -10.11
N ASN A 321 -15.49 -6.49 -11.04
CA ASN A 321 -16.86 -5.94 -11.08
C ASN A 321 -17.26 -5.16 -9.82
N VAL A 322 -16.30 -4.65 -9.05
CA VAL A 322 -16.56 -3.76 -7.92
C VAL A 322 -17.06 -2.41 -8.44
N LYS A 323 -18.14 -1.92 -7.87
CA LYS A 323 -18.72 -0.64 -8.25
C LYS A 323 -17.91 0.50 -7.62
N ILE A 324 -17.00 1.05 -8.41
CA ILE A 324 -16.21 2.24 -8.11
C ILE A 324 -16.31 3.23 -9.27
N PHE A 325 -15.89 4.47 -9.03
CA PHE A 325 -16.11 5.62 -9.92
C PHE A 325 -14.79 6.30 -10.29
N ASN A 326 -14.80 7.05 -11.38
CA ASN A 326 -13.63 7.78 -11.85
C ASN A 326 -13.66 9.24 -11.37
N ILE A 327 -12.56 9.74 -10.83
CA ILE A 327 -12.41 11.13 -10.38
C ILE A 327 -12.66 12.14 -11.51
N GLU A 328 -12.20 11.81 -12.72
CA GLU A 328 -12.24 12.74 -13.85
C GLU A 328 -13.65 12.84 -14.47
N ASP A 329 -14.39 11.75 -14.50
CA ASP A 329 -15.69 11.67 -15.17
C ASP A 329 -16.88 11.82 -14.21
N ASP A 330 -16.82 11.19 -13.02
CA ASP A 330 -17.98 11.00 -12.16
C ASP A 330 -18.08 12.00 -11.00
N LEU A 331 -17.01 12.76 -10.70
CA LEU A 331 -16.98 13.68 -9.56
C LEU A 331 -17.70 15.02 -9.87
N HIS A 332 -18.99 15.12 -9.62
CA HIS A 332 -19.83 16.30 -9.78
C HIS A 332 -20.81 16.45 -8.60
N GLN A 333 -21.53 17.58 -8.46
CA GLN A 333 -22.30 17.88 -7.25
C GLN A 333 -23.41 16.85 -6.97
N ASP A 334 -24.15 16.43 -7.99
CA ASP A 334 -25.22 15.44 -7.89
C ASP A 334 -24.72 14.02 -7.54
N PHE A 335 -23.41 13.74 -7.68
CA PHE A 335 -22.81 12.50 -7.20
C PHE A 335 -23.07 12.26 -5.71
N PHE A 336 -23.25 13.32 -4.92
CA PHE A 336 -23.45 13.25 -3.48
C PHE A 336 -24.93 13.15 -3.05
N GLU A 337 -25.88 13.33 -3.96
CA GLU A 337 -27.31 13.42 -3.62
C GLU A 337 -27.90 12.07 -3.20
N LYS A 338 -27.34 10.99 -3.64
CA LYS A 338 -27.83 9.64 -3.35
C LYS A 338 -26.70 8.73 -2.89
N PRO A 339 -26.96 7.79 -1.97
CA PRO A 339 -25.99 6.72 -1.68
C PRO A 339 -25.83 5.80 -2.89
N LEU A 340 -24.88 4.86 -2.82
CA LEU A 340 -24.79 3.76 -3.76
C LEU A 340 -26.05 2.90 -3.64
N ASP A 341 -26.56 2.35 -4.74
CA ASP A 341 -27.69 1.44 -4.69
C ASP A 341 -27.36 0.16 -3.87
N ILE A 342 -28.38 -0.42 -3.25
CA ILE A 342 -28.21 -1.54 -2.31
C ILE A 342 -27.61 -2.79 -2.98
N GLU A 343 -27.91 -3.04 -4.25
CA GLU A 343 -27.37 -4.19 -4.98
C GLU A 343 -25.86 -4.02 -5.20
N SER A 344 -25.43 -2.84 -5.62
CA SER A 344 -24.00 -2.50 -5.74
C SER A 344 -23.29 -2.53 -4.38
N GLN A 345 -23.94 -2.07 -3.30
CA GLN A 345 -23.37 -2.17 -1.95
C GLN A 345 -23.15 -3.63 -1.55
N LYS A 346 -24.15 -4.51 -1.75
CA LYS A 346 -24.04 -5.95 -1.45
C LYS A 346 -22.95 -6.62 -2.30
N ALA A 347 -22.87 -6.28 -3.59
CA ALA A 347 -21.85 -6.82 -4.48
C ALA A 347 -20.44 -6.43 -4.01
N ASN A 348 -20.23 -5.16 -3.67
CA ASN A 348 -18.97 -4.65 -3.15
C ASN A 348 -18.59 -5.31 -1.81
N TYR A 349 -19.56 -5.43 -0.89
CA TYR A 349 -19.39 -6.12 0.38
C TYR A 349 -18.98 -7.58 0.19
N THR A 350 -19.69 -8.31 -0.69
CA THR A 350 -19.41 -9.73 -0.96
C THR A 350 -18.02 -9.91 -1.58
N PHE A 351 -17.60 -8.99 -2.45
CA PHE A 351 -16.23 -9.01 -2.98
C PHE A 351 -15.20 -8.95 -1.86
N VAL A 352 -15.30 -7.98 -0.94
CA VAL A 352 -14.33 -7.83 0.15
C VAL A 352 -14.37 -9.01 1.11
N LEU A 353 -15.58 -9.50 1.45
CA LEU A 353 -15.75 -10.66 2.33
C LEU A 353 -15.06 -11.92 1.77
N ASN A 354 -15.11 -12.11 0.46
CA ASN A 354 -14.45 -13.23 -0.20
C ASN A 354 -12.96 -13.03 -0.32
N ASP A 355 -12.51 -11.80 -0.66
CA ASP A 355 -11.09 -11.47 -0.80
C ASP A 355 -10.35 -11.54 0.54
N GLU A 356 -10.99 -11.13 1.65
CA GLU A 356 -10.44 -11.15 3.00
C GLU A 356 -10.90 -12.37 3.82
N ASN A 357 -11.33 -13.45 3.17
CA ASN A 357 -11.71 -14.65 3.90
C ASN A 357 -10.50 -15.29 4.59
N PHE A 358 -10.38 -15.03 5.88
CA PHE A 358 -9.23 -15.43 6.67
C PHE A 358 -8.98 -16.94 6.67
N GLY A 359 -10.05 -17.76 6.76
CA GLY A 359 -9.93 -19.20 6.77
C GLY A 359 -9.39 -19.76 5.43
N THR A 360 -9.87 -19.23 4.31
CA THR A 360 -9.39 -19.60 2.97
C THR A 360 -7.95 -19.11 2.78
N TYR A 361 -7.65 -17.91 3.25
CA TYR A 361 -6.32 -17.34 3.18
C TYR A 361 -5.27 -18.16 3.96
N ILE A 362 -5.55 -18.52 5.22
CA ILE A 362 -4.63 -19.35 6.03
C ILE A 362 -4.41 -20.73 5.39
N LYS A 363 -5.45 -21.35 4.83
CA LYS A 363 -5.29 -22.61 4.08
C LYS A 363 -4.38 -22.46 2.86
N SER A 364 -4.52 -21.35 2.11
CA SER A 364 -3.67 -21.06 0.97
C SER A 364 -2.22 -20.86 1.39
N LEU A 365 -1.98 -20.12 2.47
CA LEU A 365 -0.65 -19.87 3.01
C LEU A 365 -0.01 -21.17 3.53
N GLN A 366 -0.75 -22.02 4.25
CA GLN A 366 -0.30 -23.33 4.68
C GLN A 366 0.09 -24.20 3.48
N GLY A 367 -0.79 -24.28 2.47
CA GLY A 367 -0.53 -25.07 1.25
C GLY A 367 0.72 -24.60 0.50
N PHE A 368 1.02 -23.31 0.51
CA PHE A 368 2.25 -22.78 -0.05
C PHE A 368 3.48 -23.35 0.69
N PHE A 369 3.50 -23.26 2.04
CA PHE A 369 4.62 -23.78 2.83
C PHE A 369 4.76 -25.30 2.74
N ASP A 370 3.65 -26.05 2.72
CA ASP A 370 3.69 -27.50 2.51
C ASP A 370 4.30 -27.89 1.16
N ASN A 371 4.09 -27.07 0.13
CA ASN A 371 4.63 -27.34 -1.21
C ASN A 371 6.11 -27.01 -1.33
N ILE A 372 6.61 -25.92 -0.74
CA ILE A 372 8.02 -25.54 -0.82
C ILE A 372 8.92 -26.39 0.10
N THR A 373 8.33 -27.09 1.08
CA THR A 373 9.06 -28.04 1.96
C THR A 373 9.38 -29.35 1.25
N LYS A 374 8.67 -29.69 0.17
CA LYS A 374 8.82 -30.97 -0.57
C LYS A 374 9.87 -30.93 -1.67
N VAL A 375 10.51 -29.79 -1.89
CA VAL A 375 11.55 -29.57 -2.90
C VAL A 375 12.91 -29.54 -2.23
#